data_585cc4a133e4821f26708847a7c62044
#
_entry.id   585cc4a133e4821f26708847a7c62044
#
_cell.length_a   1.000
_cell.length_b   1.000
_cell.length_c   1.000
_cell.angle_alpha   90.00
_cell.angle_beta   90.00
_cell.angle_gamma   90.00
#
_symmetry.space_group_name_H-M   'P 1'
#
loop_
_entity.id
_entity.type
_entity.pdbx_description
1 polymer ?
#
loop_
_entity_poly.entity_id
_entity_poly.type
_entity_poly.pdbx_seq_one_letter_code
_entity_poly.pdbx_strand_id
1 'polypeptide(L)'
;KKVNASFFIEVSADAVPAGEVIKAWLPYPFDNGRQRNFQLLSTSSPATHSEGSLHHTVYMEQKAVKGQPTRFEMKFSYEVGAQVFPQEEILKSLKPYDKQSDLYKKYTVQELPHMLVNKQMKALAQKIVGGETNPVLQASMIYDWISANYPWAGAIDYSTIPCMPQYVLDIQHGDCGQVTLLYISMLRSLGIPARWESGWVFDETGWTGYHDWGEIYFEGIGWVPTDVSAGRDTYGERYSDFFKTCTDAYRLASNEGIGGELSPKKQYIRRETVDFQAGEVEWKGGNLTKWKSNLVIDKISTEADEMKALLASIKKTFAPDSRVAIYELEAKKSDNQWIIKGKVDKAELKANVLQELKKAGVAC
;
A
#
# COMPACT_ATOMS: atom_id res chain seq x y z
N LYS A 1 11.13 -4.50 -5.38
CA LYS A 1 11.13 -5.64 -4.46
C LYS A 1 10.04 -6.62 -4.87
N LYS A 2 10.27 -7.91 -4.65
CA LYS A 2 9.25 -8.95 -4.67
C LYS A 2 8.99 -9.38 -3.24
N VAL A 3 7.73 -9.39 -2.86
CA VAL A 3 7.28 -9.67 -1.49
C VAL A 3 6.37 -10.88 -1.50
N ASN A 4 6.64 -11.84 -0.63
CA ASN A 4 5.70 -12.88 -0.26
C ASN A 4 5.13 -12.53 1.11
N ALA A 5 3.83 -12.56 1.24
CA ALA A 5 3.14 -12.16 2.45
C ALA A 5 1.95 -13.09 2.75
N SER A 6 1.59 -13.13 4.01
CA SER A 6 0.38 -13.77 4.51
C SER A 6 -0.47 -12.73 5.23
N PHE A 7 -1.76 -12.70 4.94
CA PHE A 7 -2.72 -11.94 5.74
C PHE A 7 -3.70 -12.89 6.39
N PHE A 8 -4.01 -12.66 7.66
CA PHE A 8 -4.97 -13.48 8.36
C PHE A 8 -5.94 -12.68 9.23
N ILE A 9 -7.13 -13.25 9.39
CA ILE A 9 -8.10 -12.90 10.43
C ILE A 9 -8.28 -14.15 11.30
N GLU A 10 -8.14 -14.00 12.62
CA GLU A 10 -8.34 -15.07 13.59
C GLU A 10 -9.42 -14.69 14.57
N VAL A 11 -10.55 -15.39 14.48
CA VAL A 11 -11.69 -15.25 15.40
C VAL A 11 -11.44 -16.10 16.63
N SER A 12 -11.64 -15.52 17.80
CA SER A 12 -11.42 -16.22 19.09
C SER A 12 -12.28 -17.47 19.22
N ALA A 13 -11.74 -18.46 19.91
CA ALA A 13 -12.51 -19.66 20.25
C ALA A 13 -13.85 -19.29 20.94
N ASP A 14 -14.89 -20.03 20.58
CA ASP A 14 -16.24 -19.86 21.14
C ASP A 14 -16.85 -18.46 21.03
N ALA A 15 -16.35 -17.65 20.07
CA ALA A 15 -16.94 -16.34 19.74
C ALA A 15 -18.37 -16.46 19.19
N VAL A 16 -18.67 -17.60 18.57
CA VAL A 16 -20.02 -17.99 18.13
C VAL A 16 -20.26 -19.45 18.50
N PRO A 17 -21.53 -19.92 18.56
CA PRO A 17 -21.82 -21.32 18.82
C PRO A 17 -21.18 -22.27 17.82
N ALA A 18 -20.75 -23.44 18.25
CA ALA A 18 -20.18 -24.45 17.38
C ALA A 18 -21.13 -24.84 16.23
N GLY A 19 -20.60 -25.00 15.04
CA GLY A 19 -21.34 -25.29 13.81
C GLY A 19 -21.89 -24.08 13.06
N GLU A 20 -21.89 -22.90 13.67
CA GLU A 20 -22.29 -21.66 13.01
C GLU A 20 -21.23 -21.23 11.98
N VAL A 21 -21.70 -20.61 10.88
CA VAL A 21 -20.85 -20.12 9.82
C VAL A 21 -20.36 -18.71 10.18
N ILE A 22 -19.05 -18.54 10.15
CA ILE A 22 -18.38 -17.25 10.23
C ILE A 22 -17.97 -16.85 8.81
N LYS A 23 -18.22 -15.61 8.45
CA LYS A 23 -17.89 -14.99 7.17
C LYS A 23 -16.82 -13.95 7.38
N ALA A 24 -15.78 -13.97 6.55
CA ALA A 24 -14.66 -13.04 6.63
C ALA A 24 -14.35 -12.43 5.26
N TRP A 25 -14.12 -11.13 5.25
CA TRP A 25 -13.61 -10.36 4.11
C TRP A 25 -12.21 -9.89 4.45
N LEU A 26 -11.22 -10.43 3.73
CA LEU A 26 -9.82 -10.05 3.86
C LEU A 26 -9.50 -8.99 2.80
N PRO A 27 -8.80 -7.89 3.16
CA PRO A 27 -8.39 -6.89 2.19
C PRO A 27 -7.34 -7.49 1.24
N TYR A 28 -7.61 -7.42 -0.07
CA TYR A 28 -6.68 -7.88 -1.10
C TYR A 28 -6.12 -6.68 -1.87
N PRO A 29 -4.81 -6.60 -2.06
CA PRO A 29 -4.19 -5.49 -2.75
C PRO A 29 -4.56 -5.44 -4.24
N PHE A 30 -4.35 -4.27 -4.86
CA PHE A 30 -4.65 -3.99 -6.25
C PHE A 30 -3.42 -3.46 -6.99
N ASP A 31 -3.43 -3.57 -8.33
CA ASP A 31 -2.39 -2.99 -9.18
C ASP A 31 -2.61 -1.47 -9.30
N ASN A 32 -1.60 -0.69 -8.92
CA ASN A 32 -1.61 0.77 -9.05
C ASN A 32 -0.33 1.29 -9.73
N GLY A 33 0.36 0.42 -10.50
CA GLY A 33 1.60 0.73 -11.20
C GLY A 33 2.86 0.71 -10.30
N ARG A 34 2.77 1.10 -9.05
CA ARG A 34 3.86 0.99 -8.06
C ARG A 34 3.93 -0.41 -7.47
N GLN A 35 2.78 -1.03 -7.23
CA GLN A 35 2.61 -2.41 -6.84
C GLN A 35 1.85 -3.18 -7.94
N ARG A 36 2.31 -4.38 -8.27
CA ARG A 36 1.83 -5.15 -9.42
C ARG A 36 2.13 -6.63 -9.30
N ASN A 37 1.69 -7.40 -10.29
CA ASN A 37 1.97 -8.84 -10.41
C ASN A 37 1.49 -9.64 -9.19
N PHE A 38 0.29 -9.31 -8.70
CA PHE A 38 -0.32 -10.01 -7.58
C PHE A 38 -0.68 -11.44 -7.95
N GLN A 39 -0.29 -12.37 -7.07
CA GLN A 39 -0.63 -13.78 -7.18
C GLN A 39 -1.16 -14.26 -5.84
N LEU A 40 -2.42 -14.69 -5.80
CA LEU A 40 -2.99 -15.40 -4.66
C LEU A 40 -2.46 -16.84 -4.67
N LEU A 41 -1.62 -17.18 -3.70
CA LEU A 41 -0.90 -18.46 -3.65
C LEU A 41 -1.72 -19.56 -2.95
N SER A 42 -2.40 -19.22 -1.87
CA SER A 42 -3.27 -20.14 -1.13
C SER A 42 -4.25 -19.41 -0.23
N THR A 43 -5.33 -20.11 0.12
CA THR A 43 -6.32 -19.68 1.13
C THR A 43 -6.62 -20.82 2.07
N SER A 44 -6.97 -20.53 3.32
CA SER A 44 -7.26 -21.54 4.37
C SER A 44 -8.58 -22.28 4.16
N SER A 45 -9.47 -21.75 3.32
CA SER A 45 -10.74 -22.37 2.92
C SER A 45 -11.11 -21.91 1.51
N PRO A 46 -12.09 -22.53 0.83
CA PRO A 46 -12.57 -22.04 -0.46
C PRO A 46 -12.89 -20.55 -0.40
N ALA A 47 -12.39 -19.78 -1.35
CA ALA A 47 -12.44 -18.34 -1.34
C ALA A 47 -13.06 -17.77 -2.63
N THR A 48 -13.74 -16.63 -2.49
CA THR A 48 -14.16 -15.81 -3.63
C THR A 48 -13.32 -14.53 -3.64
N HIS A 49 -12.63 -14.30 -4.74
CA HIS A 49 -11.91 -13.05 -4.97
C HIS A 49 -12.81 -12.08 -5.73
N SER A 50 -12.89 -10.83 -5.29
CA SER A 50 -13.70 -9.79 -5.92
C SER A 50 -12.89 -8.52 -6.12
N GLU A 51 -12.89 -8.02 -7.36
CA GLU A 51 -12.25 -6.76 -7.78
C GLU A 51 -13.28 -5.71 -8.21
N GLY A 52 -14.56 -6.02 -8.15
CA GLY A 52 -15.63 -5.19 -8.71
C GLY A 52 -16.12 -4.04 -7.84
N SER A 53 -15.50 -3.78 -6.69
CA SER A 53 -15.85 -2.69 -5.77
C SER A 53 -14.63 -1.83 -5.46
N LEU A 54 -14.86 -0.73 -4.71
CA LEU A 54 -13.79 0.11 -4.18
C LEU A 54 -12.75 -0.69 -3.38
N HIS A 55 -13.21 -1.74 -2.69
CA HIS A 55 -12.36 -2.64 -1.92
C HIS A 55 -12.22 -3.97 -2.64
N HIS A 56 -10.99 -4.37 -2.93
CA HIS A 56 -10.70 -5.72 -3.37
C HIS A 56 -10.73 -6.65 -2.17
N THR A 57 -11.43 -7.76 -2.29
CA THR A 57 -11.65 -8.69 -1.16
C THR A 57 -11.34 -10.13 -1.54
N VAL A 58 -10.79 -10.87 -0.58
CA VAL A 58 -10.82 -12.33 -0.55
C VAL A 58 -11.82 -12.74 0.52
N TYR A 59 -12.97 -13.23 0.10
CA TYR A 59 -14.05 -13.66 0.96
C TYR A 59 -13.97 -15.14 1.24
N MET A 60 -14.14 -15.53 2.50
CA MET A 60 -14.14 -16.91 2.95
C MET A 60 -15.22 -17.17 3.98
N GLU A 61 -15.69 -18.42 4.04
CA GLU A 61 -16.58 -18.92 5.08
C GLU A 61 -15.96 -20.13 5.79
N GLN A 62 -16.14 -20.22 7.11
CA GLN A 62 -15.77 -21.40 7.89
C GLN A 62 -16.78 -21.62 9.01
N LYS A 63 -16.99 -22.91 9.37
CA LYS A 63 -17.80 -23.28 10.54
C LYS A 63 -16.98 -23.22 11.81
N ALA A 64 -17.52 -22.60 12.86
CA ALA A 64 -16.91 -22.58 14.17
C ALA A 64 -16.84 -23.98 14.78
N VAL A 65 -15.71 -24.31 15.38
CA VAL A 65 -15.47 -25.55 16.12
C VAL A 65 -15.33 -25.22 17.61
N LYS A 66 -16.02 -25.98 18.46
CA LYS A 66 -16.00 -25.76 19.90
C LYS A 66 -14.58 -25.76 20.45
N GLY A 67 -14.26 -24.73 21.24
CA GLY A 67 -12.96 -24.58 21.90
C GLY A 67 -11.79 -24.28 20.96
N GLN A 68 -12.04 -24.01 19.67
CA GLN A 68 -10.98 -23.71 18.70
C GLN A 68 -11.19 -22.33 18.07
N PRO A 69 -10.11 -21.53 17.85
CA PRO A 69 -10.19 -20.33 17.07
C PRO A 69 -10.50 -20.67 15.60
N THR A 70 -11.15 -19.75 14.89
CA THR A 70 -11.38 -19.87 13.44
C THR A 70 -10.46 -18.92 12.72
N ARG A 71 -9.56 -19.47 11.88
CA ARG A 71 -8.54 -18.70 11.17
C ARG A 71 -8.80 -18.69 9.68
N PHE A 72 -8.94 -17.48 9.13
CA PHE A 72 -9.00 -17.19 7.71
C PHE A 72 -7.64 -16.64 7.31
N GLU A 73 -6.96 -17.30 6.40
CA GLU A 73 -5.63 -16.90 5.95
C GLU A 73 -5.55 -16.96 4.44
N MET A 74 -4.92 -15.95 3.85
CA MET A 74 -4.48 -15.95 2.47
C MET A 74 -2.97 -15.73 2.41
N LYS A 75 -2.32 -16.39 1.45
CA LYS A 75 -0.92 -16.14 1.08
C LYS A 75 -0.86 -15.62 -0.33
N PHE A 76 -0.05 -14.60 -0.53
CA PHE A 76 0.08 -13.96 -1.83
C PHE A 76 1.50 -13.45 -2.06
N SER A 77 1.82 -13.18 -3.32
CA SER A 77 3.05 -12.50 -3.69
C SER A 77 2.74 -11.29 -4.56
N TYR A 78 3.61 -10.29 -4.54
CA TYR A 78 3.52 -9.11 -5.38
C TYR A 78 4.88 -8.46 -5.58
N GLU A 79 4.96 -7.57 -6.55
CA GLU A 79 6.10 -6.70 -6.76
C GLU A 79 5.76 -5.28 -6.34
N VAL A 80 6.70 -4.58 -5.73
CA VAL A 80 6.56 -3.19 -5.31
C VAL A 80 7.83 -2.40 -5.57
N GLY A 81 7.67 -1.18 -6.08
CA GLY A 81 8.73 -0.21 -6.30
C GLY A 81 8.53 1.08 -5.52
N ALA A 82 9.61 1.78 -5.24
CA ALA A 82 9.54 3.18 -4.87
C ALA A 82 9.07 4.00 -6.08
N GLN A 83 8.33 5.07 -5.83
CA GLN A 83 8.06 6.10 -6.83
C GLN A 83 8.70 7.40 -6.37
N VAL A 84 9.52 7.97 -7.24
CA VAL A 84 10.29 9.18 -6.93
C VAL A 84 9.98 10.22 -8.00
N PHE A 85 9.33 11.30 -7.56
CA PHE A 85 9.00 12.45 -8.38
C PHE A 85 9.66 13.70 -7.79
N PRO A 86 10.91 14.03 -8.20
CA PRO A 86 11.57 15.24 -7.72
C PRO A 86 10.72 16.47 -8.01
N GLN A 87 10.50 17.32 -7.02
CA GLN A 87 9.61 18.48 -7.16
C GLN A 87 9.99 19.37 -8.35
N GLU A 88 11.29 19.55 -8.60
CA GLU A 88 11.81 20.32 -9.75
C GLU A 88 11.41 19.71 -11.10
N GLU A 89 11.33 18.39 -11.21
CA GLU A 89 10.89 17.72 -12.45
C GLU A 89 9.38 17.86 -12.65
N ILE A 90 8.61 17.80 -11.56
CA ILE A 90 7.18 18.07 -11.62
C ILE A 90 6.94 19.52 -12.10
N LEU A 91 7.65 20.49 -11.51
CA LEU A 91 7.52 21.91 -11.87
C LEU A 91 7.84 22.20 -13.35
N LYS A 92 8.83 21.50 -13.93
CA LYS A 92 9.20 21.63 -15.35
C LYS A 92 8.12 21.09 -16.29
N SER A 93 7.39 20.07 -15.89
CA SER A 93 6.45 19.33 -16.73
C SER A 93 4.98 19.68 -16.45
N LEU A 94 4.72 20.51 -15.44
CA LEU A 94 3.39 20.89 -14.99
C LEU A 94 2.60 21.62 -16.09
N LYS A 95 1.37 21.22 -16.28
CA LYS A 95 0.41 21.85 -17.19
C LYS A 95 -0.78 22.41 -16.42
N PRO A 96 -1.52 23.38 -16.98
CA PRO A 96 -2.80 23.80 -16.42
C PRO A 96 -3.79 22.63 -16.40
N TYR A 97 -4.57 22.50 -15.31
CA TYR A 97 -5.59 21.46 -15.21
C TYR A 97 -6.68 21.60 -16.28
N ASP A 98 -7.05 20.48 -16.89
CA ASP A 98 -8.32 20.37 -17.61
C ASP A 98 -9.47 20.22 -16.60
N LYS A 99 -10.07 21.37 -16.24
CA LYS A 99 -11.18 21.43 -15.28
C LYS A 99 -12.47 20.79 -15.81
N GLN A 100 -12.54 20.40 -17.07
CA GLN A 100 -13.69 19.71 -17.65
C GLN A 100 -13.53 18.18 -17.60
N SER A 101 -12.33 17.67 -17.36
CA SER A 101 -12.07 16.24 -17.25
C SER A 101 -12.87 15.61 -16.09
N ASP A 102 -13.26 14.35 -16.25
CA ASP A 102 -13.96 13.59 -15.21
C ASP A 102 -13.06 13.37 -13.99
N LEU A 103 -11.75 13.21 -14.20
CA LEU A 103 -10.77 13.11 -13.13
C LEU A 103 -10.78 14.38 -12.25
N TYR A 104 -10.65 15.56 -12.87
CA TYR A 104 -10.65 16.81 -12.13
C TYR A 104 -11.96 17.00 -11.35
N LYS A 105 -13.11 16.79 -12.01
CA LYS A 105 -14.43 16.90 -11.39
C LYS A 105 -14.61 15.91 -10.23
N LYS A 106 -14.10 14.68 -10.36
CA LYS A 106 -14.20 13.66 -9.30
C LYS A 106 -13.35 13.99 -8.09
N TYR A 107 -12.10 14.40 -8.29
CA TYR A 107 -11.12 14.49 -7.22
C TYR A 107 -10.88 15.91 -6.67
N THR A 108 -11.72 16.90 -7.06
CA THR A 108 -11.71 18.25 -6.47
C THR A 108 -12.98 18.59 -5.70
N VAL A 109 -13.96 17.67 -5.67
CA VAL A 109 -15.20 17.87 -4.91
C VAL A 109 -15.11 17.19 -3.54
N GLN A 110 -16.05 17.56 -2.69
CA GLN A 110 -16.20 16.89 -1.41
C GLN A 110 -16.73 15.47 -1.58
N GLU A 111 -16.30 14.61 -0.65
CA GLU A 111 -16.76 13.22 -0.53
C GLU A 111 -17.06 13.01 0.96
N LEU A 112 -18.29 13.46 1.33
CA LEU A 112 -18.71 13.52 2.72
C LEU A 112 -18.83 12.11 3.33
N PRO A 113 -18.56 12.02 4.66
CA PRO A 113 -18.23 13.14 5.56
C PRO A 113 -16.74 13.44 5.65
N HIS A 114 -15.85 12.61 5.08
CA HIS A 114 -14.43 12.60 5.41
C HIS A 114 -13.52 13.38 4.45
N MET A 115 -13.98 13.69 3.23
CA MET A 115 -13.28 14.62 2.34
C MET A 115 -14.10 15.89 2.22
N LEU A 116 -13.88 16.82 3.14
CA LEU A 116 -14.67 18.03 3.31
C LEU A 116 -14.15 19.17 2.42
N VAL A 117 -15.00 19.71 1.56
CA VAL A 117 -14.71 20.90 0.74
C VAL A 117 -15.76 21.96 1.02
N ASN A 118 -15.50 22.83 1.98
CA ASN A 118 -16.40 23.93 2.32
C ASN A 118 -15.65 25.28 2.36
N LYS A 119 -16.39 26.37 2.57
CA LYS A 119 -15.82 27.73 2.61
C LYS A 119 -14.76 27.90 3.71
N GLN A 120 -14.95 27.28 4.87
CA GLN A 120 -14.03 27.37 6.01
C GLN A 120 -12.72 26.65 5.68
N MET A 121 -12.80 25.43 5.15
CA MET A 121 -11.62 24.66 4.70
C MET A 121 -10.84 25.44 3.64
N LYS A 122 -11.56 25.99 2.64
CA LYS A 122 -10.96 26.79 1.58
C LYS A 122 -10.27 28.05 2.14
N ALA A 123 -10.91 28.77 3.06
CA ALA A 123 -10.34 29.97 3.66
C ALA A 123 -9.06 29.65 4.46
N LEU A 124 -9.06 28.53 5.20
CA LEU A 124 -7.86 28.06 5.92
C LEU A 124 -6.74 27.69 4.96
N ALA A 125 -7.02 26.90 3.94
CA ALA A 125 -6.02 26.53 2.94
C ALA A 125 -5.44 27.75 2.21
N GLN A 126 -6.29 28.72 1.83
CA GLN A 126 -5.86 29.99 1.22
C GLN A 126 -4.99 30.83 2.16
N LYS A 127 -5.31 30.84 3.46
CA LYS A 127 -4.48 31.53 4.47
C LYS A 127 -3.08 30.93 4.57
N ILE A 128 -2.98 29.60 4.48
CA ILE A 128 -1.70 28.89 4.55
C ILE A 128 -0.84 29.18 3.30
N VAL A 129 -1.44 29.08 2.11
CA VAL A 129 -0.69 29.25 0.86
C VAL A 129 -0.48 30.73 0.47
N GLY A 130 -1.18 31.66 1.11
CA GLY A 130 -1.07 33.09 0.82
C GLY A 130 -1.39 33.42 -0.64
N GLY A 131 -0.44 34.04 -1.33
CA GLY A 131 -0.54 34.40 -2.76
C GLY A 131 -0.03 33.36 -3.74
N GLU A 132 0.41 32.17 -3.27
CA GLU A 132 0.92 31.12 -4.15
C GLU A 132 -0.19 30.55 -5.04
N THR A 133 0.10 30.38 -6.32
CA THR A 133 -0.86 29.85 -7.32
C THR A 133 -0.42 28.53 -7.96
N ASN A 134 0.85 28.14 -7.78
CA ASN A 134 1.36 26.88 -8.31
C ASN A 134 0.88 25.73 -7.43
N PRO A 135 0.15 24.74 -7.97
CA PRO A 135 -0.43 23.67 -7.17
C PRO A 135 0.60 22.77 -6.48
N VAL A 136 1.80 22.63 -7.03
CA VAL A 136 2.89 21.85 -6.42
C VAL A 136 3.42 22.55 -5.17
N LEU A 137 3.62 23.86 -5.27
CA LEU A 137 4.09 24.68 -4.15
C LEU A 137 2.99 24.83 -3.09
N GLN A 138 1.73 25.01 -3.49
CA GLN A 138 0.59 25.03 -2.57
C GLN A 138 0.49 23.72 -1.77
N ALA A 139 0.62 22.57 -2.45
CA ALA A 139 0.61 21.26 -1.80
C ALA A 139 1.77 21.12 -0.79
N SER A 140 2.98 21.52 -1.18
CA SER A 140 4.14 21.52 -0.29
C SER A 140 3.93 22.40 0.95
N MET A 141 3.39 23.61 0.78
CA MET A 141 3.12 24.53 1.90
C MET A 141 2.10 23.98 2.90
N ILE A 142 1.03 23.34 2.40
CA ILE A 142 0.02 22.72 3.27
C ILE A 142 0.61 21.49 3.98
N TYR A 143 1.41 20.69 3.27
CA TYR A 143 2.15 19.55 3.85
C TYR A 143 3.02 20.01 5.04
N ASP A 144 3.84 21.03 4.83
CA ASP A 144 4.71 21.60 5.86
C ASP A 144 3.92 22.17 7.04
N TRP A 145 2.81 22.86 6.75
CA TRP A 145 1.95 23.41 7.79
C TRP A 145 1.32 22.31 8.66
N ILE A 146 0.79 21.22 8.06
CA ILE A 146 0.24 20.10 8.82
C ILE A 146 1.34 19.41 9.62
N SER A 147 2.49 19.12 9.01
CA SER A 147 3.61 18.46 9.66
C SER A 147 4.11 19.22 10.88
N ALA A 148 4.14 20.56 10.81
CA ALA A 148 4.60 21.42 11.89
C ALA A 148 3.57 21.62 13.02
N ASN A 149 2.26 21.55 12.73
CA ASN A 149 1.22 21.95 13.68
C ASN A 149 0.39 20.78 14.24
N TYR A 150 0.45 19.59 13.65
CA TYR A 150 -0.37 18.44 14.03
C TYR A 150 0.51 17.24 14.44
N PRO A 151 0.95 17.17 15.70
CA PRO A 151 1.75 16.04 16.17
C PRO A 151 0.98 14.73 16.05
N TRP A 152 1.70 13.65 15.89
CA TRP A 152 1.11 12.32 15.82
C TRP A 152 0.49 11.91 17.16
N ALA A 153 -0.71 11.35 17.12
CA ALA A 153 -1.38 10.75 18.27
C ALA A 153 -2.23 9.58 17.80
N GLY A 154 -2.38 8.56 18.63
CA GLY A 154 -3.24 7.43 18.34
C GLY A 154 -4.70 7.87 18.18
N ALA A 155 -5.35 7.36 17.16
CA ALA A 155 -6.75 7.64 16.88
C ALA A 155 -7.71 6.77 17.70
N ILE A 156 -8.92 7.30 17.91
CA ILE A 156 -10.08 6.49 18.21
C ILE A 156 -10.58 5.82 16.93
N ASP A 157 -11.46 4.83 17.06
CA ASP A 157 -12.02 4.11 15.90
C ASP A 157 -12.67 5.11 14.90
N TYR A 158 -12.22 5.10 13.65
CA TYR A 158 -12.62 6.04 12.60
C TYR A 158 -14.12 6.05 12.35
N SER A 159 -14.79 4.91 12.50
CA SER A 159 -16.24 4.79 12.38
C SER A 159 -17.02 5.63 13.40
N THR A 160 -16.36 6.07 14.48
CA THR A 160 -16.96 6.91 15.53
C THR A 160 -16.79 8.40 15.28
N ILE A 161 -16.02 8.80 14.26
CA ILE A 161 -15.71 10.20 13.94
C ILE A 161 -16.62 10.67 12.79
N PRO A 162 -17.55 11.60 13.04
CA PRO A 162 -18.52 12.04 12.02
C PRO A 162 -17.87 12.72 10.82
N CYS A 163 -16.83 13.55 11.05
CA CYS A 163 -16.11 14.28 10.00
C CYS A 163 -14.65 14.41 10.37
N MET A 164 -13.80 13.62 9.74
CA MET A 164 -12.39 13.51 10.08
C MET A 164 -11.62 14.85 9.97
N PRO A 165 -11.69 15.62 8.85
CA PRO A 165 -10.94 16.85 8.72
C PRO A 165 -11.30 17.89 9.79
N GLN A 166 -12.60 18.01 10.13
CA GLN A 166 -13.04 18.95 11.17
C GLN A 166 -12.57 18.49 12.56
N TYR A 167 -12.69 17.20 12.85
CA TYR A 167 -12.21 16.63 14.11
C TYR A 167 -10.72 16.91 14.34
N VAL A 168 -9.88 16.72 13.32
CA VAL A 168 -8.43 16.98 13.41
C VAL A 168 -8.15 18.48 13.66
N LEU A 169 -8.88 19.38 12.99
CA LEU A 169 -8.75 20.81 13.22
C LEU A 169 -9.09 21.19 14.68
N ASP A 170 -10.10 20.55 15.26
CA ASP A 170 -10.59 20.86 16.61
C ASP A 170 -9.63 20.33 17.69
N ILE A 171 -9.08 19.12 17.51
CA ILE A 171 -8.20 18.49 18.52
C ILE A 171 -6.72 18.80 18.35
N GLN A 172 -6.30 19.33 17.18
CA GLN A 172 -4.93 19.74 16.84
C GLN A 172 -3.87 18.63 16.95
N HIS A 173 -4.24 17.42 16.70
CA HIS A 173 -3.36 16.26 16.56
C HIS A 173 -4.07 15.17 15.75
N GLY A 174 -3.38 14.07 15.41
CA GLY A 174 -4.02 12.94 14.72
C GLY A 174 -3.02 11.89 14.32
N ASP A 175 -3.52 10.74 13.91
CA ASP A 175 -2.70 9.68 13.30
C ASP A 175 -2.51 9.91 11.79
N CYS A 176 -2.02 8.88 11.10
CA CYS A 176 -1.73 8.96 9.66
C CYS A 176 -2.99 9.26 8.82
N GLY A 177 -4.07 8.52 9.05
CA GLY A 177 -5.29 8.69 8.27
C GLY A 177 -6.00 10.01 8.55
N GLN A 178 -6.03 10.41 9.80
CA GLN A 178 -6.65 11.65 10.23
C GLN A 178 -6.02 12.88 9.55
N VAL A 179 -4.69 13.02 9.58
CA VAL A 179 -4.03 14.14 8.93
C VAL A 179 -4.02 14.05 7.42
N THR A 180 -4.02 12.83 6.86
CA THR A 180 -4.12 12.64 5.40
C THR A 180 -5.46 13.12 4.87
N LEU A 181 -6.58 12.83 5.55
CA LEU A 181 -7.89 13.32 5.16
C LEU A 181 -8.03 14.84 5.30
N LEU A 182 -7.40 15.43 6.31
CA LEU A 182 -7.29 16.89 6.42
C LEU A 182 -6.52 17.47 5.24
N TYR A 183 -5.37 16.88 4.89
CA TYR A 183 -4.54 17.31 3.78
C TYR A 183 -5.29 17.25 2.45
N ILE A 184 -5.92 16.11 2.12
CA ILE A 184 -6.72 15.93 0.92
C ILE A 184 -7.85 16.96 0.85
N SER A 185 -8.53 17.22 1.96
CA SER A 185 -9.61 18.22 2.02
C SER A 185 -9.14 19.63 1.72
N MET A 186 -7.97 20.02 2.24
CA MET A 186 -7.36 21.31 1.94
C MET A 186 -6.96 21.41 0.47
N LEU A 187 -6.32 20.40 -0.09
CA LEU A 187 -5.93 20.34 -1.51
C LEU A 187 -7.15 20.48 -2.43
N ARG A 188 -8.18 19.64 -2.22
CA ARG A 188 -9.41 19.69 -3.00
C ARG A 188 -10.10 21.05 -2.92
N SER A 189 -10.05 21.71 -1.76
CA SER A 189 -10.63 23.04 -1.57
C SER A 189 -9.94 24.15 -2.36
N LEU A 190 -8.68 23.96 -2.72
CA LEU A 190 -7.92 24.81 -3.64
C LEU A 190 -8.06 24.40 -5.11
N GLY A 191 -8.78 23.33 -5.41
CA GLY A 191 -8.92 22.78 -6.76
C GLY A 191 -7.73 21.93 -7.22
N ILE A 192 -7.01 21.35 -6.28
CA ILE A 192 -5.94 20.38 -6.53
C ILE A 192 -6.51 18.97 -6.35
N PRO A 193 -6.58 18.15 -7.42
CA PRO A 193 -7.13 16.81 -7.31
C PRO A 193 -6.26 15.94 -6.41
N ALA A 194 -6.88 15.31 -5.42
CA ALA A 194 -6.20 14.44 -4.48
C ALA A 194 -7.09 13.26 -4.09
N ARG A 195 -6.49 12.10 -3.80
CA ARG A 195 -7.18 10.88 -3.39
C ARG A 195 -6.49 10.17 -2.24
N TRP A 196 -7.25 9.31 -1.59
CA TRP A 196 -6.84 8.52 -0.45
C TRP A 196 -6.28 7.16 -0.89
N GLU A 197 -5.24 6.70 -0.22
CA GLU A 197 -4.80 5.31 -0.20
C GLU A 197 -4.61 4.85 1.24
N SER A 198 -4.91 3.59 1.50
CA SER A 198 -4.68 2.94 2.79
C SER A 198 -4.19 1.51 2.63
N GLY A 199 -3.53 1.01 3.66
CA GLY A 199 -3.00 -0.35 3.66
C GLY A 199 -2.00 -0.57 4.79
N TRP A 200 -0.82 -1.06 4.43
CA TRP A 200 0.19 -1.46 5.38
C TRP A 200 1.56 -0.89 5.00
N VAL A 201 2.33 -0.57 6.01
CA VAL A 201 3.79 -0.39 5.90
C VAL A 201 4.48 -1.57 6.55
N PHE A 202 5.68 -1.86 6.09
CA PHE A 202 6.52 -2.93 6.62
C PHE A 202 7.99 -2.56 6.49
N ASP A 203 8.88 -3.34 7.08
CA ASP A 203 10.33 -3.15 6.96
C ASP A 203 11.07 -4.48 6.71
N GLU A 204 12.38 -4.42 6.60
CA GLU A 204 13.23 -5.59 6.35
C GLU A 204 13.30 -6.55 7.55
N THR A 205 12.90 -6.13 8.74
CA THR A 205 12.84 -6.98 9.93
C THR A 205 11.56 -7.83 9.96
N GLY A 206 10.59 -7.54 9.09
CA GLY A 206 9.27 -8.17 9.08
C GLY A 206 8.25 -7.47 9.97
N TRP A 207 8.61 -6.31 10.56
CA TRP A 207 7.62 -5.48 11.23
C TRP A 207 6.57 -4.97 10.24
N THR A 208 5.32 -4.93 10.67
CA THR A 208 4.19 -4.44 9.88
C THR A 208 3.30 -3.53 10.70
N GLY A 209 2.69 -2.54 10.05
CA GLY A 209 1.73 -1.64 10.69
C GLY A 209 0.71 -1.10 9.70
N TYR A 210 -0.48 -0.76 10.17
CA TYR A 210 -1.46 -0.02 9.38
C TYR A 210 -0.91 1.36 9.04
N HIS A 211 -1.19 1.81 7.82
CA HIS A 211 -0.78 3.14 7.41
C HIS A 211 -1.68 3.70 6.31
N ASP A 212 -1.82 5.03 6.33
CA ASP A 212 -2.65 5.77 5.41
C ASP A 212 -1.83 6.91 4.81
N TRP A 213 -2.04 7.14 3.51
CA TRP A 213 -1.38 8.18 2.73
C TRP A 213 -2.28 8.65 1.60
N GLY A 214 -1.77 9.47 0.71
CA GLY A 214 -2.54 9.98 -0.40
C GLY A 214 -1.76 10.05 -1.69
N GLU A 215 -2.47 10.47 -2.72
CA GLU A 215 -1.89 10.83 -4.01
C GLU A 215 -2.46 12.18 -4.47
N ILE A 216 -1.62 12.97 -5.12
CA ILE A 216 -1.98 14.25 -5.74
C ILE A 216 -1.85 14.12 -7.23
N TYR A 217 -2.83 14.55 -7.98
CA TYR A 217 -2.72 14.60 -9.42
C TYR A 217 -2.16 15.93 -9.89
N PHE A 218 -1.10 15.88 -10.66
CA PHE A 218 -0.55 17.04 -11.35
C PHE A 218 -0.68 16.86 -12.85
N GLU A 219 -1.32 17.83 -13.52
CA GLU A 219 -1.53 17.77 -14.95
C GLU A 219 -0.20 17.75 -15.71
N GLY A 220 -0.05 16.82 -16.66
CA GLY A 220 1.18 16.56 -17.38
C GLY A 220 2.13 15.53 -16.74
N ILE A 221 1.85 15.14 -15.47
CA ILE A 221 2.64 14.15 -14.72
C ILE A 221 1.79 12.92 -14.39
N GLY A 222 0.58 13.10 -13.87
CA GLY A 222 -0.30 12.06 -13.36
C GLY A 222 -0.39 12.06 -11.83
N TRP A 223 -0.73 10.90 -11.25
CA TRP A 223 -0.79 10.71 -9.81
C TRP A 223 0.60 10.61 -9.18
N VAL A 224 0.83 11.42 -8.18
CA VAL A 224 2.08 11.54 -7.42
C VAL A 224 1.81 11.18 -5.96
N PRO A 225 2.51 10.20 -5.39
CA PRO A 225 2.30 9.80 -4.00
C PRO A 225 2.72 10.89 -3.03
N THR A 226 2.03 10.96 -1.90
CA THR A 226 2.33 11.87 -0.80
C THR A 226 1.96 11.25 0.53
N ASP A 227 2.75 11.52 1.57
CA ASP A 227 2.50 11.01 2.92
C ASP A 227 2.81 12.09 3.96
N VAL A 228 1.80 12.88 4.28
CA VAL A 228 1.93 14.01 5.19
C VAL A 228 2.22 13.57 6.63
N SER A 229 1.89 12.35 6.99
CA SER A 229 2.18 11.83 8.32
C SER A 229 3.64 11.45 8.50
N ALA A 230 4.32 11.03 7.44
CA ALA A 230 5.74 10.75 7.45
C ALA A 230 6.62 12.01 7.51
N GLY A 231 6.06 13.17 7.20
CA GLY A 231 6.72 14.47 7.35
C GLY A 231 6.82 14.97 8.79
N ARG A 232 6.15 14.29 9.74
CA ARG A 232 6.21 14.66 11.15
C ARG A 232 7.44 14.05 11.81
N ASP A 233 7.86 14.61 12.94
CA ASP A 233 9.13 14.34 13.68
C ASP A 233 9.45 12.86 13.99
N THR A 234 8.53 11.93 13.73
CA THR A 234 8.70 10.51 14.03
C THR A 234 9.91 9.88 13.30
N TYR A 235 10.30 10.42 12.14
CA TYR A 235 11.39 9.89 11.32
C TYR A 235 12.56 10.87 11.13
N GLY A 236 12.51 12.06 11.76
CA GLY A 236 13.51 13.10 11.67
C GLY A 236 13.41 13.98 10.41
N GLU A 237 13.94 15.20 10.50
CA GLU A 237 13.81 16.27 9.48
C GLU A 237 14.22 15.86 8.05
N ARG A 238 15.23 15.01 7.90
CA ARG A 238 15.77 14.63 6.57
C ARG A 238 14.83 13.81 5.70
N TYR A 239 13.76 13.23 6.24
CA TYR A 239 12.79 12.42 5.48
C TYR A 239 11.49 13.17 5.17
N SER A 240 11.25 14.31 5.81
CA SER A 240 10.03 15.08 5.64
C SER A 240 9.78 15.48 4.18
N ASP A 241 10.80 15.95 3.49
CA ASP A 241 10.69 16.42 2.11
C ASP A 241 10.54 15.28 1.09
N PHE A 242 11.11 14.11 1.37
CA PHE A 242 10.97 12.95 0.48
C PHE A 242 9.50 12.57 0.26
N PHE A 243 8.73 12.49 1.31
CA PHE A 243 7.34 12.03 1.25
C PHE A 243 6.33 13.09 0.76
N LYS A 244 6.77 14.26 0.37
CA LYS A 244 5.91 15.27 -0.29
C LYS A 244 5.46 14.82 -1.67
N THR A 245 6.34 14.16 -2.42
CA THR A 245 6.13 13.75 -3.82
C THR A 245 6.73 12.39 -4.14
N CYS A 246 7.12 11.61 -3.14
CA CYS A 246 7.75 10.31 -3.31
C CYS A 246 7.19 9.29 -2.33
N THR A 247 7.38 8.01 -2.65
CA THR A 247 7.08 6.91 -1.73
C THR A 247 8.15 5.82 -1.83
N ASP A 248 8.35 5.12 -0.73
CA ASP A 248 9.28 4.00 -0.64
C ASP A 248 8.66 2.69 -1.20
N ALA A 249 9.46 1.61 -1.18
CA ALA A 249 9.05 0.28 -1.63
C ALA A 249 8.68 -0.67 -0.46
N TYR A 250 8.25 -0.12 0.66
CA TYR A 250 7.87 -0.86 1.86
C TYR A 250 6.39 -0.64 2.23
N ARG A 251 5.54 -0.57 1.20
CA ARG A 251 4.10 -0.34 1.35
C ARG A 251 3.30 -1.36 0.57
N LEU A 252 2.15 -1.68 1.12
CA LEU A 252 1.11 -2.49 0.51
C LEU A 252 -0.21 -1.71 0.56
N ALA A 253 -0.61 -1.08 -0.54
CA ALA A 253 -1.92 -0.45 -0.64
C ALA A 253 -2.99 -1.53 -0.86
N SER A 254 -4.02 -1.52 -0.03
CA SER A 254 -5.19 -2.39 -0.15
C SER A 254 -6.45 -1.64 -0.56
N ASN A 255 -6.46 -0.31 -0.47
CA ASN A 255 -7.62 0.52 -0.80
C ASN A 255 -7.22 1.83 -1.46
N GLU A 256 -8.04 2.27 -2.43
CA GLU A 256 -7.97 3.56 -3.09
C GLU A 256 -9.33 4.28 -2.95
N GLY A 257 -9.47 5.08 -1.91
CA GLY A 257 -10.72 5.76 -1.57
C GLY A 257 -11.31 5.27 -0.24
N ILE A 258 -12.36 5.92 0.21
CA ILE A 258 -13.00 5.68 1.51
C ILE A 258 -14.42 5.14 1.35
N GLY A 259 -14.89 4.41 2.35
CA GLY A 259 -16.24 3.83 2.36
C GLY A 259 -16.41 2.65 1.43
N GLY A 260 -17.54 2.58 0.75
CA GLY A 260 -17.86 1.52 -0.21
C GLY A 260 -18.43 0.25 0.41
N GLU A 261 -18.99 -0.60 -0.45
CA GLU A 261 -19.55 -1.90 -0.08
C GLU A 261 -18.50 -3.00 -0.31
N LEU A 262 -18.52 -4.04 0.53
CA LEU A 262 -17.71 -5.23 0.29
C LEU A 262 -18.43 -6.18 -0.69
N SER A 263 -17.66 -7.02 -1.35
CA SER A 263 -18.18 -8.06 -2.23
C SER A 263 -17.66 -9.45 -1.78
N PRO A 264 -18.55 -10.43 -1.53
CA PRO A 264 -20.01 -10.29 -1.46
C PRO A 264 -20.45 -9.27 -0.40
N LYS A 265 -21.65 -8.67 -0.60
CA LYS A 265 -22.17 -7.67 0.32
C LYS A 265 -22.38 -8.25 1.71
N LYS A 266 -22.00 -7.51 2.75
CA LYS A 266 -22.28 -7.84 4.15
C LYS A 266 -23.77 -7.74 4.45
N GLN A 267 -24.21 -8.54 5.38
CA GLN A 267 -25.57 -8.45 5.92
C GLN A 267 -25.71 -7.31 6.93
N TYR A 268 -24.68 -7.08 7.73
CA TYR A 268 -24.64 -6.05 8.77
C TYR A 268 -23.79 -4.85 8.32
N ILE A 269 -23.94 -3.72 9.02
CA ILE A 269 -23.19 -2.48 8.71
C ILE A 269 -21.68 -2.72 8.72
N ARG A 270 -20.99 -1.93 7.91
CA ARG A 270 -19.52 -1.91 7.88
C ARG A 270 -18.96 -1.45 9.22
N ARG A 271 -17.91 -2.12 9.71
CA ARG A 271 -17.17 -1.69 10.89
C ARG A 271 -16.09 -0.68 10.50
N GLU A 272 -15.32 -0.96 9.48
CA GLU A 272 -14.33 -0.05 8.91
C GLU A 272 -14.97 0.77 7.79
N THR A 273 -15.42 1.98 8.11
CA THR A 273 -16.16 2.84 7.18
C THR A 273 -15.28 3.81 6.40
N VAL A 274 -13.99 3.94 6.75
CA VAL A 274 -13.03 4.84 6.10
C VAL A 274 -11.99 4.05 5.32
N ASP A 275 -11.29 3.18 6.01
CA ASP A 275 -10.31 2.27 5.45
C ASP A 275 -10.83 0.81 5.48
N PHE A 276 -10.08 -0.09 4.88
CA PHE A 276 -10.36 -1.51 4.91
C PHE A 276 -9.01 -2.25 5.03
N GLN A 277 -8.34 -2.06 6.16
CA GLN A 277 -7.01 -2.59 6.42
C GLN A 277 -7.04 -3.87 7.25
N ALA A 278 -7.93 -3.93 8.25
CA ALA A 278 -8.02 -5.06 9.16
C ALA A 278 -8.90 -6.20 8.62
N GLY A 279 -9.76 -5.90 7.65
CA GLY A 279 -10.82 -6.80 7.21
C GLY A 279 -12.05 -6.73 8.09
N GLU A 280 -13.08 -7.50 7.74
CA GLU A 280 -14.34 -7.54 8.49
C GLU A 280 -14.85 -8.96 8.65
N VAL A 281 -15.57 -9.19 9.75
CA VAL A 281 -16.11 -10.50 10.12
C VAL A 281 -17.55 -10.38 10.60
N GLU A 282 -18.42 -11.25 10.09
CA GLU A 282 -19.79 -11.37 10.56
C GLU A 282 -20.23 -12.83 10.66
N TRP A 283 -21.34 -13.06 11.34
CA TRP A 283 -22.09 -14.30 11.36
C TRP A 283 -23.59 -13.99 11.39
N LYS A 284 -24.45 -14.98 11.42
CA LYS A 284 -25.91 -14.75 11.39
C LYS A 284 -26.45 -13.90 12.54
N GLY A 285 -25.71 -13.75 13.65
CA GLY A 285 -26.10 -12.95 14.81
C GLY A 285 -25.54 -11.53 14.83
N GLY A 286 -24.74 -11.10 13.83
CA GLY A 286 -24.19 -9.75 13.76
C GLY A 286 -22.70 -9.70 13.39
N ASN A 287 -22.13 -8.51 13.45
CA ASN A 287 -20.70 -8.31 13.36
C ASN A 287 -19.98 -8.95 14.55
N LEU A 288 -18.80 -9.55 14.28
CA LEU A 288 -17.95 -10.06 15.35
C LEU A 288 -16.92 -9.00 15.77
N THR A 289 -16.62 -8.97 17.05
CA THR A 289 -15.62 -8.05 17.64
C THR A 289 -14.45 -8.80 18.30
N LYS A 290 -14.59 -10.10 18.57
CA LYS A 290 -13.56 -10.93 19.21
C LYS A 290 -12.69 -11.61 18.16
N TRP A 291 -11.91 -10.83 17.46
CA TRP A 291 -10.95 -11.30 16.45
C TRP A 291 -9.77 -10.35 16.34
N LYS A 292 -8.72 -10.81 15.70
CA LYS A 292 -7.53 -10.04 15.36
C LYS A 292 -7.14 -10.32 13.90
N SER A 293 -6.44 -9.41 13.28
CA SER A 293 -5.82 -9.59 11.97
C SER A 293 -4.38 -9.12 11.97
N ASN A 294 -3.60 -9.61 11.05
CA ASN A 294 -2.26 -9.12 10.81
C ASN A 294 -1.78 -9.47 9.40
N LEU A 295 -0.91 -8.61 8.88
CA LEU A 295 -0.07 -8.88 7.73
C LEU A 295 1.28 -9.42 8.24
N VAL A 296 1.74 -10.51 7.65
CA VAL A 296 3.05 -11.12 7.94
C VAL A 296 3.86 -11.07 6.64
N ILE A 297 5.04 -10.51 6.69
CA ILE A 297 5.99 -10.53 5.58
C ILE A 297 6.80 -11.81 5.67
N ASP A 298 6.51 -12.76 4.78
CA ASP A 298 7.17 -14.07 4.78
C ASP A 298 8.57 -13.97 4.13
N LYS A 299 8.71 -13.13 3.08
CA LYS A 299 9.98 -12.93 2.39
C LYS A 299 9.97 -11.64 1.57
N ILE A 300 11.07 -10.92 1.63
CA ILE A 300 11.39 -9.83 0.71
C ILE A 300 12.61 -10.25 -0.11
N SER A 301 12.56 -10.07 -1.43
CA SER A 301 13.69 -10.27 -2.33
C SER A 301 13.78 -9.14 -3.35
N THR A 302 15.00 -8.87 -3.78
CA THR A 302 15.25 -8.00 -4.92
C THR A 302 15.55 -8.85 -6.16
N GLU A 303 15.49 -8.26 -7.34
CA GLU A 303 15.94 -8.95 -8.56
C GLU A 303 17.41 -9.42 -8.43
N ALA A 304 18.23 -8.67 -7.69
CA ALA A 304 19.62 -9.05 -7.42
C ALA A 304 19.70 -10.32 -6.54
N ASP A 305 18.85 -10.44 -5.53
CA ASP A 305 18.76 -11.64 -4.69
C ASP A 305 18.27 -12.84 -5.48
N GLU A 306 17.28 -12.65 -6.35
CA GLU A 306 16.77 -13.70 -7.23
C GLU A 306 17.84 -14.18 -8.21
N MET A 307 18.59 -13.25 -8.82
CA MET A 307 19.71 -13.60 -9.71
C MET A 307 20.82 -14.34 -8.96
N LYS A 308 21.17 -13.88 -7.78
CA LYS A 308 22.17 -14.56 -6.92
C LYS A 308 21.71 -15.97 -6.55
N ALA A 309 20.44 -16.14 -6.20
CA ALA A 309 19.86 -17.45 -5.91
C ALA A 309 19.87 -18.36 -7.13
N LEU A 310 19.54 -17.84 -8.33
CA LEU A 310 19.61 -18.58 -9.59
C LEU A 310 21.03 -19.07 -9.86
N LEU A 311 22.02 -18.20 -9.81
CA LEU A 311 23.43 -18.58 -10.00
C LEU A 311 23.89 -19.64 -8.99
N ALA A 312 23.47 -19.52 -7.72
CA ALA A 312 23.76 -20.52 -6.69
C ALA A 312 23.09 -21.88 -6.98
N SER A 313 21.86 -21.87 -7.48
CA SER A 313 21.14 -23.09 -7.88
C SER A 313 21.82 -23.79 -9.06
N ILE A 314 22.23 -23.02 -10.06
CA ILE A 314 22.98 -23.54 -11.22
C ILE A 314 24.29 -24.17 -10.74
N LYS A 315 25.04 -23.48 -9.87
CA LYS A 315 26.27 -24.03 -9.26
C LYS A 315 26.00 -25.36 -8.57
N LYS A 316 24.97 -25.42 -7.72
CA LYS A 316 24.60 -26.64 -6.99
C LYS A 316 24.27 -27.80 -7.92
N THR A 317 23.65 -27.52 -9.06
CA THR A 317 23.23 -28.55 -10.02
C THR A 317 24.38 -29.04 -10.89
N PHE A 318 25.19 -28.15 -11.45
CA PHE A 318 26.17 -28.45 -12.50
C PHE A 318 27.62 -28.39 -12.05
N ALA A 319 27.93 -27.79 -10.92
CA ALA A 319 29.28 -27.66 -10.36
C ALA A 319 29.27 -27.77 -8.82
N PRO A 320 28.71 -28.86 -8.23
CA PRO A 320 28.54 -28.97 -6.79
C PRO A 320 29.87 -29.13 -6.03
N ASP A 321 30.90 -29.65 -6.68
CA ASP A 321 32.23 -29.85 -6.07
C ASP A 321 33.24 -28.89 -6.65
N SER A 322 33.65 -27.91 -5.85
CA SER A 322 34.62 -26.87 -6.23
C SER A 322 36.05 -27.41 -6.43
N ARG A 323 36.33 -28.67 -6.06
CA ARG A 323 37.64 -29.32 -6.31
C ARG A 323 37.77 -29.83 -7.74
N VAL A 324 36.65 -30.02 -8.44
CA VAL A 324 36.60 -30.62 -9.81
C VAL A 324 36.00 -29.69 -10.86
N ALA A 325 35.47 -28.55 -10.48
CA ALA A 325 34.94 -27.56 -11.40
C ALA A 325 35.11 -26.13 -10.85
N ILE A 326 35.54 -25.23 -11.70
CA ILE A 326 35.57 -23.78 -11.41
C ILE A 326 34.21 -23.21 -11.80
N TYR A 327 33.54 -22.60 -10.82
CA TYR A 327 32.31 -21.83 -11.01
C TYR A 327 32.37 -20.58 -10.12
N GLU A 328 32.79 -19.50 -10.70
CA GLU A 328 32.93 -18.19 -10.07
C GLU A 328 32.18 -17.17 -10.91
N LEU A 329 30.88 -17.02 -10.67
CA LEU A 329 30.02 -16.09 -11.42
C LEU A 329 29.42 -15.06 -10.49
N GLU A 330 29.43 -13.83 -10.93
CA GLU A 330 28.80 -12.68 -10.31
C GLU A 330 27.86 -12.00 -11.31
N ALA A 331 26.75 -11.47 -10.84
CA ALA A 331 25.80 -10.73 -11.64
C ALA A 331 25.66 -9.29 -11.12
N LYS A 332 25.65 -8.35 -12.05
CA LYS A 332 25.36 -6.94 -11.78
C LYS A 332 24.33 -6.44 -12.79
N LYS A 333 23.34 -5.69 -12.35
CA LYS A 333 22.36 -5.03 -13.22
C LYS A 333 22.90 -3.65 -13.62
N SER A 334 22.89 -3.33 -14.91
CA SER A 334 23.21 -2.01 -15.46
C SER A 334 22.25 -1.73 -16.61
N ASP A 335 21.70 -0.51 -16.67
CA ASP A 335 20.77 -0.08 -17.71
C ASP A 335 19.64 -1.07 -18.01
N ASN A 336 19.07 -1.62 -16.93
CA ASN A 336 18.04 -2.65 -16.95
C ASN A 336 18.44 -4.01 -17.56
N GLN A 337 19.74 -4.24 -17.79
CA GLN A 337 20.30 -5.49 -18.30
C GLN A 337 21.19 -6.17 -17.26
N TRP A 338 21.17 -7.50 -17.24
CA TRP A 338 22.06 -8.29 -16.41
C TRP A 338 23.40 -8.48 -17.09
N ILE A 339 24.48 -8.14 -16.40
CA ILE A 339 25.86 -8.41 -16.80
C ILE A 339 26.36 -9.49 -15.87
N ILE A 340 26.66 -10.68 -16.42
CA ILE A 340 27.22 -11.80 -15.66
C ILE A 340 28.68 -11.93 -16.02
N LYS A 341 29.54 -11.87 -15.01
CA LYS A 341 31.00 -11.96 -15.14
C LYS A 341 31.55 -13.08 -14.28
N GLY A 342 32.63 -13.69 -14.70
CA GLY A 342 33.34 -14.69 -13.93
C GLY A 342 34.03 -15.76 -14.75
N LYS A 343 34.30 -16.90 -14.11
CA LYS A 343 35.03 -18.02 -14.71
C LYS A 343 34.28 -19.32 -14.54
N VAL A 344 34.23 -20.09 -15.61
CA VAL A 344 33.86 -21.51 -15.63
C VAL A 344 34.92 -22.26 -16.44
N ASP A 345 35.37 -23.40 -15.98
CA ASP A 345 36.51 -24.12 -16.56
C ASP A 345 36.14 -25.10 -17.71
N LYS A 346 34.84 -25.41 -17.87
CA LYS A 346 34.37 -26.40 -18.84
C LYS A 346 33.37 -25.78 -19.81
N ALA A 347 33.53 -26.06 -21.10
CA ALA A 347 32.61 -25.60 -22.14
C ALA A 347 31.16 -26.09 -21.92
N GLU A 348 30.98 -27.32 -21.47
CA GLU A 348 29.68 -27.90 -21.12
C GLU A 348 29.03 -27.14 -19.95
N LEU A 349 29.80 -26.82 -18.90
CA LEU A 349 29.32 -26.03 -17.77
C LEU A 349 28.86 -24.64 -18.22
N LYS A 350 29.63 -24.00 -19.12
CA LYS A 350 29.23 -22.70 -19.72
C LYS A 350 27.92 -22.81 -20.49
N ALA A 351 27.74 -23.89 -21.28
CA ALA A 351 26.52 -24.11 -22.05
C ALA A 351 25.30 -24.30 -21.10
N ASN A 352 25.46 -25.08 -20.04
CA ASN A 352 24.40 -25.28 -19.05
C ASN A 352 24.04 -23.97 -18.33
N VAL A 353 25.01 -23.16 -17.95
CA VAL A 353 24.78 -21.83 -17.35
C VAL A 353 23.94 -20.96 -18.28
N LEU A 354 24.36 -20.82 -19.54
CA LEU A 354 23.64 -20.01 -20.54
C LEU A 354 22.22 -20.52 -20.79
N GLN A 355 22.02 -21.84 -20.81
CA GLN A 355 20.70 -22.43 -20.98
C GLN A 355 19.77 -22.12 -19.81
N GLU A 356 20.23 -22.27 -18.56
CA GLU A 356 19.42 -21.97 -17.38
C GLU A 356 19.10 -20.48 -17.25
N LEU A 357 20.05 -19.60 -17.56
CA LEU A 357 19.81 -18.16 -17.60
C LEU A 357 18.75 -17.80 -18.64
N LYS A 358 18.83 -18.40 -19.84
CA LYS A 358 17.82 -18.20 -20.89
C LYS A 358 16.43 -18.71 -20.50
N LYS A 359 16.34 -19.88 -19.83
CA LYS A 359 15.08 -20.39 -19.27
C LYS A 359 14.46 -19.44 -18.25
N ALA A 360 15.29 -18.75 -17.48
CA ALA A 360 14.88 -17.74 -16.50
C ALA A 360 14.59 -16.37 -17.14
N GLY A 361 14.60 -16.24 -18.46
CA GLY A 361 14.30 -14.98 -19.17
C GLY A 361 15.44 -13.96 -19.14
N VAL A 362 16.65 -14.37 -18.77
CA VAL A 362 17.83 -13.51 -18.79
C VAL A 362 18.39 -13.47 -20.21
N ALA A 363 18.50 -12.26 -20.76
CA ALA A 363 19.18 -12.06 -22.06
C ALA A 363 20.69 -12.36 -21.89
N CYS A 364 21.19 -13.27 -22.70
CA CYS A 364 22.59 -13.73 -22.69
C CYS A 364 23.27 -13.40 -24.03
#